data_667f6de895b9bf4336f6f70318b4cd41
#
_entry.id   667f6de895b9bf4336f6f70318b4cd41
#
_cell.length_a   1.000
_cell.length_b   1.000
_cell.length_c   1.000
_cell.angle_alpha   90.00
_cell.angle_beta   90.00
_cell.angle_gamma   90.00
#
_symmetry.space_group_name_H-M   'P 1'
#
loop_
_entity.id
_entity.type
_entity.pdbx_description
1 polymer ?
#
loop_
_entity_poly.entity_id
_entity_poly.type
_entity_poly.pdbx_seq_one_letter_code
_entity_poly.pdbx_strand_id
1 'polypeptide(L)'
;MRKIASLFVALLLLAGCSSVPLTGRKQVLLVSDQEVLSSSLTQYNDYIKTAKKSTNVNKSAMVTRVGKKIAAATEDYLRANGMADEVKNFSWEFNLVNDPQVNAFCMPGGKIVVYEGLLPLVSSDDELA
;
A
#
# COMPACT_ATOMS: atom_id res chain seq x y z
N MET A 1 19.93 23.13 -35.65
CA MET A 1 18.60 22.96 -35.04
C MET A 1 18.21 21.49 -34.80
N ARG A 2 18.31 20.60 -35.81
CA ARG A 2 17.96 19.15 -35.64
C ARG A 2 18.78 18.43 -34.55
N LYS A 3 20.08 18.72 -34.39
CA LYS A 3 20.96 18.11 -33.37
C LYS A 3 20.66 18.61 -31.96
N ILE A 4 20.23 19.86 -31.81
CA ILE A 4 19.84 20.45 -30.49
C ILE A 4 18.50 19.87 -30.03
N ALA A 5 17.54 19.69 -30.96
CA ALA A 5 16.27 19.05 -30.68
C ALA A 5 16.43 17.58 -30.23
N SER A 6 17.36 16.82 -30.89
CA SER A 6 17.67 15.44 -30.49
C SER A 6 18.32 15.37 -29.10
N LEU A 7 19.16 16.34 -28.73
CA LEU A 7 19.77 16.42 -27.40
C LEU A 7 18.75 16.72 -26.32
N PHE A 8 17.78 17.60 -26.61
CA PHE A 8 16.68 17.94 -25.69
C PHE A 8 15.74 16.75 -25.44
N VAL A 9 15.42 15.99 -26.49
CA VAL A 9 14.60 14.76 -26.35
C VAL A 9 15.33 13.69 -25.56
N ALA A 10 16.64 13.51 -25.76
CA ALA A 10 17.44 12.56 -24.97
C ALA A 10 17.56 12.97 -23.49
N LEU A 11 17.62 14.27 -23.20
CA LEU A 11 17.67 14.78 -21.81
C LEU A 11 16.33 14.58 -21.07
N LEU A 12 15.21 14.71 -21.78
CA LEU A 12 13.86 14.47 -21.21
C LEU A 12 13.62 13.01 -20.85
N LEU A 13 14.26 12.07 -21.56
CA LEU A 13 14.12 10.62 -21.27
C LEU A 13 14.89 10.18 -20.01
N LEU A 14 15.81 10.99 -19.51
CA LEU A 14 16.59 10.66 -18.30
C LEU A 14 15.91 11.12 -17.00
N ALA A 15 14.89 11.97 -17.06
CA ALA A 15 14.25 12.58 -15.89
C ALA A 15 13.17 11.69 -15.23
N GLY A 16 12.78 10.57 -15.85
CA GLY A 16 11.69 9.74 -15.39
C GLY A 16 12.06 8.45 -14.65
N CYS A 17 13.35 8.24 -14.33
CA CYS A 17 13.78 7.02 -13.65
C CYS A 17 13.73 7.19 -12.13
N SER A 18 12.85 6.46 -11.48
CA SER A 18 12.80 6.29 -10.02
C SER A 18 13.25 4.88 -9.62
N SER A 19 13.74 4.74 -8.39
CA SER A 19 14.11 3.43 -7.83
C SER A 19 13.04 2.97 -6.85
N VAL A 20 12.63 1.70 -6.97
CA VAL A 20 11.74 1.06 -5.98
C VAL A 20 12.51 0.96 -4.66
N PRO A 21 12.03 1.50 -3.53
CA PRO A 21 12.74 1.48 -2.25
C PRO A 21 13.11 0.05 -1.91
N LEU A 22 12.80 -0.84 -1.44
CA LEU A 22 13.22 -2.18 -1.00
C LEU A 22 14.06 -2.98 -2.01
N THR A 23 13.74 -2.91 -3.30
CA THR A 23 14.35 -3.78 -4.32
C THR A 23 15.42 -3.07 -5.16
N GLY A 24 15.52 -1.76 -5.10
CA GLY A 24 16.44 -0.95 -5.90
C GLY A 24 16.18 -0.98 -7.40
N ARG A 25 15.09 -1.63 -7.85
CA ARG A 25 14.75 -1.69 -9.29
C ARG A 25 14.44 -0.30 -9.82
N LYS A 26 15.00 0.00 -10.99
CA LYS A 26 14.64 1.22 -11.72
C LYS A 26 13.32 1.05 -12.43
N GLN A 27 12.48 2.07 -12.34
CA GLN A 27 11.20 2.15 -13.05
C GLN A 27 10.98 3.55 -13.61
N VAL A 28 10.20 3.64 -14.68
CA VAL A 28 9.72 4.91 -15.23
C VAL A 28 8.36 5.18 -14.60
N LEU A 29 8.24 6.32 -13.91
CA LEU A 29 6.97 6.77 -13.34
C LEU A 29 6.38 7.84 -14.26
N LEU A 30 5.16 7.57 -14.75
CA LEU A 30 4.39 8.52 -15.58
C LEU A 30 3.39 9.34 -14.75
N VAL A 31 3.15 8.93 -13.50
CA VAL A 31 2.30 9.60 -12.52
C VAL A 31 3.09 9.82 -11.23
N SER A 32 2.80 10.90 -10.53
CA SER A 32 3.44 11.18 -9.24
C SER A 32 2.90 10.29 -8.13
N ASP A 33 3.72 10.00 -7.11
CA ASP A 33 3.30 9.23 -5.94
C ASP A 33 2.11 9.89 -5.22
N GLN A 34 2.05 11.23 -5.22
CA GLN A 34 0.94 11.98 -4.63
C GLN A 34 -0.39 11.79 -5.40
N GLU A 35 -0.34 11.72 -6.72
CA GLU A 35 -1.53 11.43 -7.53
C GLU A 35 -2.02 10.01 -7.31
N VAL A 36 -1.10 9.04 -7.23
CA VAL A 36 -1.41 7.64 -6.92
C VAL A 36 -2.04 7.54 -5.52
N LEU A 37 -1.46 8.19 -4.52
CA LEU A 37 -1.96 8.20 -3.15
C LEU A 37 -3.37 8.82 -3.09
N SER A 38 -3.57 9.99 -3.68
CA SER A 38 -4.86 10.69 -3.70
C SER A 38 -5.96 9.87 -4.39
N SER A 39 -5.66 9.31 -5.56
CA SER A 39 -6.58 8.45 -6.30
C SER A 39 -6.94 7.19 -5.52
N SER A 40 -5.94 6.56 -4.90
CA SER A 40 -6.13 5.35 -4.08
C SER A 40 -6.99 5.62 -2.85
N LEU A 41 -6.79 6.76 -2.17
CA LEU A 41 -7.61 7.16 -1.04
C LEU A 41 -9.07 7.38 -1.43
N THR A 42 -9.32 7.98 -2.59
CA THR A 42 -10.67 8.15 -3.13
C THR A 42 -11.33 6.79 -3.39
N GLN A 43 -10.64 5.90 -4.09
CA GLN A 43 -11.14 4.54 -4.39
C GLN A 43 -11.37 3.72 -3.11
N TYR A 44 -10.45 3.82 -2.13
CA TYR A 44 -10.62 3.16 -0.85
C TYR A 44 -11.86 3.66 -0.10
N ASN A 45 -12.05 4.98 -0.03
CA ASN A 45 -13.20 5.58 0.63
C ASN A 45 -14.53 5.14 -0.01
N ASP A 46 -14.58 5.06 -1.33
CA ASP A 46 -15.77 4.61 -2.05
C ASP A 46 -16.02 3.10 -1.81
N TYR A 47 -14.97 2.30 -1.82
CA TYR A 47 -15.06 0.88 -1.49
C TYR A 47 -15.57 0.67 -0.06
N ILE A 48 -14.97 1.32 0.94
CA ILE A 48 -15.28 1.06 2.36
C ILE A 48 -16.69 1.52 2.75
N LYS A 49 -17.26 2.50 2.05
CA LYS A 49 -18.66 2.93 2.24
C LYS A 49 -19.66 1.84 1.88
N THR A 50 -19.33 1.00 0.90
CA THR A 50 -20.20 -0.07 0.38
C THR A 50 -19.85 -1.43 0.94
N ALA A 51 -18.62 -1.62 1.42
CA ALA A 51 -18.17 -2.88 1.99
C ALA A 51 -18.92 -3.21 3.29
N LYS A 52 -19.38 -4.46 3.40
CA LYS A 52 -20.04 -4.94 4.60
C LYS A 52 -18.97 -5.30 5.64
N LYS A 53 -18.76 -4.44 6.62
CA LYS A 53 -17.82 -4.71 7.71
C LYS A 53 -18.23 -5.95 8.50
N SER A 54 -17.24 -6.74 8.91
CA SER A 54 -17.46 -7.88 9.78
C SER A 54 -18.00 -7.46 11.14
N THR A 55 -18.96 -8.22 11.67
CA THR A 55 -19.44 -8.08 13.04
C THR A 55 -18.72 -9.01 14.01
N ASN A 56 -17.80 -9.83 13.52
CA ASN A 56 -17.01 -10.73 14.37
C ASN A 56 -15.88 -9.96 15.07
N VAL A 57 -16.11 -9.63 16.34
CA VAL A 57 -15.19 -8.82 17.16
C VAL A 57 -13.82 -9.48 17.30
N ASN A 58 -13.77 -10.80 17.53
CA ASN A 58 -12.51 -11.52 17.74
C ASN A 58 -11.66 -11.57 16.48
N LYS A 59 -12.27 -11.85 15.33
CA LYS A 59 -11.60 -11.84 14.03
C LYS A 59 -11.12 -10.43 13.65
N SER A 60 -11.94 -9.43 13.87
CA SER A 60 -11.57 -8.02 13.64
C SER A 60 -10.42 -7.57 14.52
N ALA A 61 -10.39 -8.01 15.80
CA ALA A 61 -9.30 -7.75 16.71
C ALA A 61 -7.99 -8.43 16.25
N MET A 62 -8.05 -9.65 15.73
CA MET A 62 -6.90 -10.35 15.15
C MET A 62 -6.32 -9.56 13.97
N VAL A 63 -7.14 -9.19 12.99
CA VAL A 63 -6.71 -8.39 11.82
C VAL A 63 -6.07 -7.07 12.25
N THR A 64 -6.69 -6.36 13.20
CA THR A 64 -6.16 -5.10 13.72
C THR A 64 -4.82 -5.29 14.45
N ARG A 65 -4.69 -6.34 15.26
CA ARG A 65 -3.46 -6.64 16.02
C ARG A 65 -2.30 -6.96 15.08
N VAL A 66 -2.53 -7.85 14.12
CA VAL A 66 -1.52 -8.22 13.10
C VAL A 66 -1.16 -7.00 12.25
N GLY A 67 -2.14 -6.28 11.74
CA GLY A 67 -1.93 -5.10 10.94
C GLY A 67 -1.09 -4.02 11.65
N LYS A 68 -1.36 -3.77 12.92
CA LYS A 68 -0.55 -2.82 13.73
C LYS A 68 0.91 -3.25 13.88
N LYS A 69 1.18 -4.54 14.04
CA LYS A 69 2.55 -5.06 14.11
C LYS A 69 3.28 -4.87 12.78
N ILE A 70 2.63 -5.17 11.66
CA ILE A 70 3.19 -4.98 10.31
C ILE A 70 3.44 -3.49 10.07
N ALA A 71 2.50 -2.62 10.40
CA ALA A 71 2.65 -1.17 10.26
C ALA A 71 3.86 -0.64 11.02
N ALA A 72 4.01 -1.02 12.29
CA ALA A 72 5.15 -0.64 13.11
C ALA A 72 6.47 -1.11 12.50
N ALA A 73 6.57 -2.38 12.12
CA ALA A 73 7.77 -2.93 11.50
C ALA A 73 8.10 -2.24 10.16
N THR A 74 7.10 -1.90 9.37
CA THR A 74 7.27 -1.16 8.11
C THR A 74 7.83 0.24 8.36
N GLU A 75 7.27 0.97 9.30
CA GLU A 75 7.74 2.32 9.63
C GLU A 75 9.14 2.32 10.22
N ASP A 76 9.45 1.35 11.10
CA ASP A 76 10.80 1.20 11.67
C ASP A 76 11.83 0.88 10.58
N TYR A 77 11.47 0.01 9.63
CA TYR A 77 12.32 -0.28 8.49
C TYR A 77 12.59 0.96 7.64
N LEU A 78 11.55 1.72 7.31
CA LEU A 78 11.68 2.95 6.51
C LEU A 78 12.57 3.98 7.20
N ARG A 79 12.37 4.21 8.49
CA ARG A 79 13.21 5.12 9.28
C ARG A 79 14.66 4.67 9.32
N ALA A 80 14.91 3.38 9.54
CA ALA A 80 16.26 2.83 9.62
C ALA A 80 17.02 2.88 8.28
N ASN A 81 16.32 2.94 7.16
CA ASN A 81 16.90 2.94 5.81
C ASN A 81 16.87 4.32 5.12
N GLY A 82 16.70 5.40 5.88
CA GLY A 82 16.77 6.76 5.34
C GLY A 82 15.51 7.19 4.56
N MET A 83 14.40 6.47 4.71
CA MET A 83 13.12 6.73 4.05
C MET A 83 12.06 7.24 5.04
N ALA A 84 12.48 7.97 6.08
CA ALA A 84 11.58 8.47 7.11
C ALA A 84 10.45 9.37 6.56
N ASP A 85 10.70 10.06 5.46
CA ASP A 85 9.70 10.91 4.81
C ASP A 85 8.52 10.12 4.22
N GLU A 86 8.75 8.87 3.82
CA GLU A 86 7.69 7.98 3.32
C GLU A 86 6.66 7.63 4.39
N VAL A 87 7.07 7.64 5.67
CA VAL A 87 6.16 7.35 6.79
C VAL A 87 5.00 8.34 6.85
N LYS A 88 5.20 9.58 6.40
CA LYS A 88 4.15 10.61 6.35
C LYS A 88 3.00 10.28 5.39
N ASN A 89 3.26 9.39 4.43
CA ASN A 89 2.27 8.96 3.43
C ASN A 89 1.31 7.90 3.98
N PHE A 90 1.58 7.33 5.16
CA PHE A 90 0.72 6.32 5.78
C PHE A 90 -0.30 6.93 6.73
N SER A 91 -1.53 6.50 6.56
CA SER A 91 -2.63 6.66 7.50
C SER A 91 -3.30 5.29 7.63
N TRP A 92 -2.67 4.42 8.44
CA TRP A 92 -3.00 3.01 8.54
C TRP A 92 -4.46 2.77 8.93
N GLU A 93 -5.12 1.91 8.19
CA GLU A 93 -6.44 1.38 8.52
C GLU A 93 -6.49 -0.12 8.27
N PHE A 94 -7.14 -0.84 9.18
CA PHE A 94 -7.25 -2.30 9.14
C PHE A 94 -8.72 -2.67 9.19
N ASN A 95 -9.23 -3.28 8.14
CA ASN A 95 -10.63 -3.64 8.03
C ASN A 95 -10.79 -5.13 7.73
N LEU A 96 -11.68 -5.78 8.47
CA LEU A 96 -12.21 -7.09 8.12
C LEU A 96 -13.59 -6.89 7.50
N VAL A 97 -13.78 -7.41 6.29
CA VAL A 97 -15.06 -7.36 5.58
C VAL A 97 -15.73 -8.74 5.56
N ASN A 98 -17.04 -8.74 5.71
CA ASN A 98 -17.86 -9.94 5.62
C ASN A 98 -18.08 -10.30 4.14
N ASP A 99 -17.09 -10.98 3.59
CA ASP A 99 -17.07 -11.51 2.23
C ASP A 99 -16.48 -12.93 2.28
N PRO A 100 -17.12 -13.94 1.64
CA PRO A 100 -16.65 -15.32 1.66
C PRO A 100 -15.45 -15.57 0.74
N GLN A 101 -15.04 -14.61 -0.06
CA GLN A 101 -13.87 -14.76 -0.93
C GLN A 101 -12.59 -14.90 -0.12
N VAL A 102 -11.68 -15.73 -0.61
CA VAL A 102 -10.33 -15.88 -0.07
C VAL A 102 -9.47 -14.75 -0.64
N ASN A 103 -9.45 -13.61 0.05
CA ASN A 103 -8.77 -12.42 -0.44
C ASN A 103 -8.32 -11.49 0.69
N ALA A 104 -7.27 -10.73 0.41
CA ALA A 104 -6.84 -9.56 1.16
C ALA A 104 -6.10 -8.61 0.23
N PHE A 105 -6.14 -7.32 0.50
CA PHE A 105 -5.38 -6.33 -0.28
C PHE A 105 -4.95 -5.14 0.59
N CYS A 106 -3.91 -4.46 0.11
CA CYS A 106 -3.45 -3.20 0.67
C CYS A 106 -3.43 -2.14 -0.43
N MET A 107 -4.04 -0.99 -0.15
CA MET A 107 -3.97 0.17 -1.04
C MET A 107 -2.94 1.18 -0.52
N PRO A 108 -2.35 2.02 -1.39
CA PRO A 108 -1.47 3.11 -1.00
C PRO A 108 -2.02 3.91 0.17
N GLY A 109 -1.13 4.35 1.05
CA GLY A 109 -1.50 5.03 2.30
C GLY A 109 -1.76 4.08 3.47
N GLY A 110 -1.47 2.77 3.33
CA GLY A 110 -1.59 1.79 4.41
C GLY A 110 -3.04 1.34 4.69
N LYS A 111 -3.87 1.28 3.65
CA LYS A 111 -5.27 0.85 3.76
C LYS A 111 -5.37 -0.65 3.53
N ILE A 112 -5.47 -1.42 4.60
CA ILE A 112 -5.49 -2.89 4.57
C ILE A 112 -6.91 -3.40 4.76
N VAL A 113 -7.30 -4.30 3.86
CA VAL A 113 -8.60 -4.99 3.90
C VAL A 113 -8.37 -6.49 3.83
N VAL A 114 -8.97 -7.22 4.77
CA VAL A 114 -8.99 -8.67 4.82
C VAL A 114 -10.42 -9.15 4.68
N TYR A 115 -10.63 -10.21 3.92
CA TYR A 115 -11.95 -10.83 3.75
C TYR A 115 -12.11 -11.97 4.75
N GLU A 116 -13.31 -12.13 5.31
CA GLU A 116 -13.58 -13.22 6.26
C GLU A 116 -13.28 -14.60 5.70
N GLY A 117 -13.44 -14.77 4.38
CA GLY A 117 -13.15 -16.03 3.69
C GLY A 117 -11.70 -16.46 3.71
N LEU A 118 -10.75 -15.53 3.97
CA LEU A 118 -9.33 -15.85 4.13
C LEU A 118 -9.04 -16.49 5.49
N LEU A 119 -9.71 -16.07 6.55
CA LEU A 119 -9.35 -16.41 7.93
C LEU A 119 -9.44 -17.91 8.27
N PRO A 120 -10.33 -18.74 7.66
CA PRO A 120 -10.31 -20.18 7.88
C PRO A 120 -9.04 -20.89 7.40
N LEU A 121 -8.26 -20.25 6.53
CA LEU A 121 -7.02 -20.80 5.98
C LEU A 121 -5.78 -20.44 6.81
N VAL A 122 -5.94 -19.62 7.85
CA VAL A 122 -4.86 -19.20 8.74
C VAL A 122 -5.17 -19.65 10.17
N SER A 123 -4.17 -20.19 10.85
CA SER A 123 -4.30 -20.77 12.19
C SER A 123 -3.73 -19.85 13.29
N SER A 124 -2.97 -18.82 12.90
CA SER A 124 -2.25 -17.95 13.83
C SER A 124 -2.11 -16.52 13.28
N ASP A 125 -1.73 -15.61 14.17
CA ASP A 125 -1.35 -14.23 13.82
C ASP A 125 -0.17 -14.21 12.83
N ASP A 126 0.78 -15.13 13.01
CA ASP A 126 2.01 -15.20 12.17
C ASP A 126 1.69 -15.70 10.75
N GLU A 127 0.69 -16.57 10.60
CA GLU A 127 0.23 -17.02 9.29
C GLU A 127 -0.60 -15.94 8.57
N LEU A 128 -1.26 -15.06 9.32
CA LEU A 128 -1.98 -13.93 8.75
C LEU A 128 -1.03 -12.81 8.31
N ALA A 129 0.11 -12.65 8.98
CA ALA A 129 1.11 -11.62 8.69
C ALA A 129 1.88 -11.90 7.40
#